data_f7ff32fc4fa36fe3712731f27ebaf7c4
#
_entry.id   f7ff32fc4fa36fe3712731f27ebaf7c4
#
_cell.length_a   1.000
_cell.length_b   1.000
_cell.length_c   1.000
_cell.angle_alpha   90.00
_cell.angle_beta   90.00
_cell.angle_gamma   90.00
#
_symmetry.space_group_name_H-M   'P 1'
#
loop_
_entity.id
_entity.type
_entity.pdbx_description
1 polymer ?
#
loop_
_entity_poly.entity_id
_entity_poly.type
_entity_poly.pdbx_seq_one_letter_code
_entity_poly.pdbx_strand_id
1 'polypeptide(L)'
;MKKYLAYAVIALIASIGISIAAPDKDAIEAKEKEAWQTFKDKNAEGFKKVVDKDFRGAYAEGISDMAKELSDMKKWDMKSFTISDYTAFSDEKDVMVTTYTVKVEGTVDGKDASGTYNAGSVWKQEKGAWMAIFHTNVKAEK
;
A
#
# COMPACT_ATOMS: atom_id res chain seq x y z
N MET A 1 -34.91 -44.13 50.16
CA MET A 1 -34.77 -43.92 48.71
C MET A 1 -34.33 -42.47 48.51
N LYS A 2 -33.04 -42.25 48.21
CA LYS A 2 -32.46 -40.91 47.97
C LYS A 2 -32.44 -40.69 46.48
N LYS A 3 -33.23 -39.70 45.97
CA LYS A 3 -33.23 -39.30 44.58
C LYS A 3 -32.09 -38.31 44.34
N TYR A 4 -31.07 -38.70 43.57
CA TYR A 4 -30.02 -37.82 43.11
C TYR A 4 -30.50 -37.06 41.87
N LEU A 5 -30.66 -35.76 42.02
CA LEU A 5 -30.96 -34.84 40.90
C LEU A 5 -29.63 -34.47 40.26
N ALA A 6 -29.37 -34.97 39.07
CA ALA A 6 -28.18 -34.58 38.30
C ALA A 6 -28.48 -33.27 37.55
N TYR A 7 -27.83 -32.19 37.91
CA TYR A 7 -27.83 -30.91 37.14
C TYR A 7 -26.82 -31.02 36.02
N ALA A 8 -27.31 -31.14 34.81
CA ALA A 8 -26.48 -30.96 33.61
C ALA A 8 -26.24 -29.47 33.37
N VAL A 9 -25.04 -28.99 33.65
CA VAL A 9 -24.61 -27.64 33.27
C VAL A 9 -24.18 -27.70 31.82
N ILE A 10 -25.03 -27.20 30.91
CA ILE A 10 -24.67 -26.99 29.52
C ILE A 10 -23.89 -25.69 29.47
N ALA A 11 -22.58 -25.78 29.37
CA ALA A 11 -21.70 -24.64 29.07
C ALA A 11 -21.88 -24.24 27.59
N LEU A 12 -22.64 -23.18 27.36
CA LEU A 12 -22.77 -22.56 26.06
C LEU A 12 -21.45 -21.79 25.76
N ILE A 13 -20.53 -22.44 25.08
CA ILE A 13 -19.34 -21.76 24.55
C ILE A 13 -19.83 -20.90 23.37
N ALA A 14 -20.09 -19.62 23.63
CA ALA A 14 -20.25 -18.64 22.58
C ALA A 14 -18.88 -18.45 21.92
N SER A 15 -18.67 -19.11 20.79
CA SER A 15 -17.56 -18.80 19.90
C SER A 15 -17.76 -17.38 19.38
N ILE A 16 -17.09 -16.40 19.99
CA ILE A 16 -16.98 -15.06 19.42
C ILE A 16 -16.13 -15.24 18.16
N GLY A 17 -16.79 -15.43 17.04
CA GLY A 17 -16.17 -15.36 15.73
C GLY A 17 -15.64 -13.92 15.57
N ILE A 18 -14.35 -13.73 15.75
CA ILE A 18 -13.70 -12.48 15.33
C ILE A 18 -13.81 -12.47 13.81
N SER A 19 -14.81 -11.80 13.30
CA SER A 19 -14.88 -11.47 11.88
C SER A 19 -13.74 -10.51 11.60
N ILE A 20 -12.63 -11.05 11.08
CA ILE A 20 -11.54 -10.23 10.56
C ILE A 20 -12.09 -9.64 9.27
N ALA A 21 -12.46 -8.35 9.30
CA ALA A 21 -12.88 -7.64 8.11
C ALA A 21 -11.77 -7.72 7.07
N ALA A 22 -12.15 -8.00 5.81
CA ALA A 22 -11.22 -7.89 4.68
C ALA A 22 -10.61 -6.48 4.67
N PRO A 23 -9.35 -6.33 4.24
CA PRO A 23 -8.72 -5.03 4.13
C PRO A 23 -9.59 -4.08 3.30
N ASP A 24 -9.79 -2.86 3.81
CA ASP A 24 -10.58 -1.85 3.12
C ASP A 24 -9.81 -1.33 1.91
N LYS A 25 -10.29 -1.65 0.71
CA LYS A 25 -9.71 -1.22 -0.57
C LYS A 25 -9.58 0.30 -0.64
N ASP A 26 -10.58 1.03 -0.19
CA ASP A 26 -10.60 2.50 -0.27
C ASP A 26 -9.57 3.12 0.66
N ALA A 27 -9.36 2.50 1.83
CA ALA A 27 -8.30 2.92 2.76
C ALA A 27 -6.90 2.70 2.17
N ILE A 28 -6.68 1.60 1.44
CA ILE A 28 -5.39 1.35 0.76
C ILE A 28 -5.22 2.31 -0.43
N GLU A 29 -6.27 2.58 -1.20
CA GLU A 29 -6.20 3.57 -2.29
C GLU A 29 -5.84 4.97 -1.76
N ALA A 30 -6.39 5.36 -0.61
CA ALA A 30 -6.03 6.61 0.05
C ALA A 30 -4.54 6.63 0.47
N LYS A 31 -4.00 5.50 0.95
CA LYS A 31 -2.57 5.35 1.27
C LYS A 31 -1.68 5.40 0.04
N GLU A 32 -2.11 4.82 -1.07
CA GLU A 32 -1.42 4.91 -2.35
C GLU A 32 -1.29 6.39 -2.80
N LYS A 33 -2.41 7.13 -2.75
CA LYS A 33 -2.43 8.57 -3.07
C LYS A 33 -1.56 9.38 -2.11
N GLU A 34 -1.54 9.02 -0.82
CA GLU A 34 -0.67 9.66 0.19
C GLU A 34 0.81 9.45 -0.14
N ALA A 35 1.21 8.23 -0.53
CA ALA A 35 2.59 7.93 -0.93
C ALA A 35 3.02 8.77 -2.15
N TRP A 36 2.19 8.82 -3.19
CA TRP A 36 2.43 9.65 -4.37
C TRP A 36 2.48 11.15 -4.03
N GLN A 37 1.60 11.62 -3.15
CA GLN A 37 1.55 13.02 -2.76
C GLN A 37 2.80 13.41 -1.96
N THR A 38 3.23 12.58 -1.00
CA THR A 38 4.44 12.85 -0.21
C THR A 38 5.70 12.83 -1.09
N PHE A 39 5.76 11.95 -2.07
CA PHE A 39 6.84 11.91 -3.05
C PHE A 39 6.85 13.19 -3.90
N LYS A 40 5.70 13.59 -4.46
CA LYS A 40 5.54 14.83 -5.23
C LYS A 40 5.96 16.06 -4.45
N ASP A 41 5.56 16.14 -3.18
CA ASP A 41 5.85 17.29 -2.30
C ASP A 41 7.27 17.27 -1.73
N LYS A 42 8.07 16.26 -2.07
CA LYS A 42 9.42 16.02 -1.53
C LYS A 42 9.42 15.92 0.00
N ASN A 43 8.31 15.43 0.55
CA ASN A 43 8.12 15.27 2.00
C ASN A 43 8.67 13.91 2.46
N ALA A 44 9.99 13.85 2.70
CA ALA A 44 10.67 12.63 3.11
C ALA A 44 10.12 12.02 4.41
N GLU A 45 9.73 12.85 5.38
CA GLU A 45 9.19 12.37 6.66
C GLU A 45 7.76 11.84 6.51
N GLY A 46 6.94 12.46 5.65
CA GLY A 46 5.62 11.94 5.29
C GLY A 46 5.74 10.60 4.55
N PHE A 47 6.66 10.50 3.59
CA PHE A 47 6.91 9.30 2.82
C PHE A 47 7.29 8.09 3.70
N LYS A 48 8.18 8.28 4.67
CA LYS A 48 8.57 7.25 5.65
C LYS A 48 7.43 6.78 6.57
N LYS A 49 6.32 7.52 6.66
CA LYS A 49 5.13 7.12 7.44
C LYS A 49 4.21 6.16 6.68
N VAL A 50 4.32 6.11 5.37
CA VAL A 50 3.48 5.27 4.50
C VAL A 50 4.27 4.21 3.74
N VAL A 51 5.59 4.33 3.67
CA VAL A 51 6.50 3.39 3.01
C VAL A 51 7.42 2.76 4.05
N ASP A 52 7.50 1.44 4.06
CA ASP A 52 8.28 0.68 5.05
C ASP A 52 9.79 0.95 4.90
N LYS A 53 10.51 0.88 6.01
CA LYS A 53 11.98 1.09 6.03
C LYS A 53 12.76 0.06 5.19
N ASP A 54 12.21 -1.15 5.05
CA ASP A 54 12.79 -2.26 4.27
C ASP A 54 12.18 -2.37 2.86
N PHE A 55 11.50 -1.31 2.42
CA PHE A 55 10.87 -1.18 1.11
C PHE A 55 11.82 -1.55 -0.04
N ARG A 56 11.24 -2.11 -1.10
CA ARG A 56 11.92 -2.30 -2.40
C ARG A 56 11.05 -1.78 -3.53
N GLY A 57 11.69 -1.06 -4.45
CA GLY A 57 11.13 -0.67 -5.73
C GLY A 57 11.80 -1.41 -6.88
N ALA A 58 11.05 -1.68 -7.94
CA ALA A 58 11.59 -2.23 -9.19
C ALA A 58 11.12 -1.38 -10.37
N TYR A 59 12.05 -0.69 -11.02
CA TYR A 59 11.79 0.26 -12.10
C TYR A 59 12.62 -0.06 -13.33
N ALA A 60 12.35 0.59 -14.45
CA ALA A 60 13.15 0.43 -15.67
C ALA A 60 14.63 0.76 -15.43
N GLU A 61 14.92 1.70 -14.53
CA GLU A 61 16.28 2.14 -14.18
C GLU A 61 16.98 1.22 -13.18
N GLY A 62 16.26 0.26 -12.59
CA GLY A 62 16.80 -0.73 -11.65
C GLY A 62 16.04 -0.85 -10.33
N ILE A 63 16.70 -1.49 -9.38
CA ILE A 63 16.15 -1.74 -8.04
C ILE A 63 16.43 -0.55 -7.12
N SER A 64 15.45 -0.23 -6.31
CA SER A 64 15.49 0.87 -5.34
C SER A 64 15.21 0.35 -3.92
N ASP A 65 15.81 1.00 -2.95
CA ASP A 65 15.50 0.91 -1.53
C ASP A 65 15.05 2.29 -1.00
N MET A 66 14.73 2.37 0.27
CA MET A 66 14.30 3.63 0.89
C MET A 66 15.33 4.77 0.68
N ALA A 67 16.62 4.50 0.78
CA ALA A 67 17.65 5.54 0.63
C ALA A 67 17.69 6.07 -0.82
N LYS A 68 17.57 5.18 -1.80
CA LYS A 68 17.52 5.54 -3.21
C LYS A 68 16.22 6.28 -3.54
N GLU A 69 15.06 5.85 -3.03
CA GLU A 69 13.78 6.57 -3.21
C GLU A 69 13.87 8.01 -2.74
N LEU A 70 14.41 8.24 -1.54
CA LEU A 70 14.58 9.59 -1.01
C LEU A 70 15.60 10.44 -1.80
N SER A 71 16.59 9.79 -2.41
CA SER A 71 17.53 10.47 -3.33
C SER A 71 16.85 10.84 -4.64
N ASP A 72 16.08 9.92 -5.22
CA ASP A 72 15.39 10.15 -6.49
C ASP A 72 14.22 11.14 -6.34
N MET A 73 13.52 11.15 -5.21
CA MET A 73 12.53 12.16 -4.86
C MET A 73 13.06 13.60 -5.03
N LYS A 74 14.34 13.84 -4.70
CA LYS A 74 14.96 15.17 -4.83
C LYS A 74 15.14 15.60 -6.29
N LYS A 75 15.33 14.63 -7.21
CA LYS A 75 15.55 14.86 -8.64
C LYS A 75 14.27 15.09 -9.41
N TRP A 76 13.14 14.58 -8.89
CA TRP A 76 11.83 14.77 -9.46
C TRP A 76 11.32 16.19 -9.23
N ASP A 77 10.75 16.78 -10.28
CA ASP A 77 9.89 17.96 -10.20
C ASP A 77 8.51 17.58 -10.76
N MET A 78 7.75 16.87 -9.93
CA MET A 78 6.42 16.37 -10.30
C MET A 78 5.39 17.48 -10.08
N LYS A 79 4.70 17.87 -11.14
CA LYS A 79 3.66 18.90 -11.12
C LYS A 79 2.32 18.33 -10.73
N SER A 80 1.97 17.18 -11.29
CA SER A 80 0.72 16.50 -11.01
C SER A 80 0.85 15.00 -11.19
N PHE A 81 -0.05 14.27 -10.53
CA PHE A 81 -0.30 12.86 -10.80
C PHE A 81 -1.82 12.58 -10.72
N THR A 82 -2.27 11.59 -11.46
CA THR A 82 -3.66 11.11 -11.42
C THR A 82 -3.67 9.59 -11.48
N ILE A 83 -4.25 8.94 -10.48
CA ILE A 83 -4.44 7.49 -10.43
C ILE A 83 -5.80 7.14 -11.05
N SER A 84 -5.83 6.13 -11.90
CA SER A 84 -7.03 5.55 -12.51
C SER A 84 -6.93 4.02 -12.57
N ASP A 85 -8.01 3.36 -12.91
CA ASP A 85 -8.11 1.90 -13.06
C ASP A 85 -7.60 1.13 -11.83
N TYR A 86 -7.81 1.70 -10.65
CA TYR A 86 -7.32 1.15 -9.39
C TYR A 86 -8.02 -0.15 -9.04
N THR A 87 -7.25 -1.20 -8.87
CA THR A 87 -7.71 -2.49 -8.36
C THR A 87 -6.88 -2.92 -7.16
N ALA A 88 -7.51 -3.60 -6.23
CA ALA A 88 -6.84 -4.17 -5.08
C ALA A 88 -7.40 -5.57 -4.80
N PHE A 89 -6.53 -6.51 -4.47
CA PHE A 89 -6.94 -7.83 -4.04
C PHE A 89 -6.05 -8.32 -2.89
N SER A 90 -6.61 -9.21 -2.08
CA SER A 90 -5.88 -9.95 -1.05
C SER A 90 -6.63 -11.23 -0.72
N ASP A 91 -5.88 -12.29 -0.46
CA ASP A 91 -6.32 -13.51 0.17
C ASP A 91 -5.80 -13.63 1.62
N GLU A 92 -5.06 -12.62 2.06
CA GLU A 92 -4.48 -12.49 3.41
C GLU A 92 -5.02 -11.24 4.11
N LYS A 93 -5.21 -11.32 5.42
CA LYS A 93 -5.79 -10.21 6.21
C LYS A 93 -4.88 -8.99 6.36
N ASP A 94 -3.58 -9.17 6.24
CA ASP A 94 -2.53 -8.18 6.53
C ASP A 94 -1.65 -7.85 5.31
N VAL A 95 -2.05 -8.31 4.11
CA VAL A 95 -1.38 -8.01 2.84
C VAL A 95 -2.40 -7.55 1.82
N MET A 96 -2.08 -6.54 1.02
CA MET A 96 -2.86 -6.10 -0.12
C MET A 96 -1.94 -5.89 -1.33
N VAL A 97 -2.32 -6.44 -2.46
CA VAL A 97 -1.69 -6.17 -3.76
C VAL A 97 -2.57 -5.22 -4.54
N THR A 98 -1.97 -4.17 -5.08
CA THR A 98 -2.68 -3.16 -5.87
C THR A 98 -2.07 -3.04 -7.25
N THR A 99 -2.92 -2.74 -8.23
CA THR A 99 -2.49 -2.34 -9.57
C THR A 99 -3.34 -1.17 -10.04
N TYR A 100 -2.72 -0.27 -10.79
CA TYR A 100 -3.38 0.93 -11.29
C TYR A 100 -2.60 1.56 -12.44
N THR A 101 -3.23 2.51 -13.09
CA THR A 101 -2.58 3.40 -14.05
C THR A 101 -2.34 4.74 -13.36
N VAL A 102 -1.16 5.33 -13.54
CA VAL A 102 -0.88 6.69 -13.06
C VAL A 102 -0.39 7.56 -14.21
N LYS A 103 -1.07 8.68 -14.42
CA LYS A 103 -0.61 9.74 -15.31
C LYS A 103 0.20 10.74 -14.49
N VAL A 104 1.43 11.01 -14.92
CA VAL A 104 2.35 11.94 -14.27
C VAL A 104 2.70 13.08 -15.23
N GLU A 105 2.80 14.28 -14.69
CA GLU A 105 3.36 15.45 -15.39
C GLU A 105 4.53 15.98 -14.56
N GLY A 106 5.70 16.10 -15.18
CA GLY A 106 6.89 16.57 -14.48
C GLY A 106 8.21 16.24 -15.18
N THR A 107 9.30 16.53 -14.50
CA THR A 107 10.66 16.28 -14.99
C THR A 107 11.49 15.52 -13.97
N VAL A 108 12.53 14.82 -14.42
CA VAL A 108 13.59 14.23 -13.61
C VAL A 108 14.92 14.80 -14.08
N ASP A 109 15.67 15.42 -13.19
CA ASP A 109 16.92 16.13 -13.54
C ASP A 109 16.74 17.08 -14.75
N GLY A 110 15.58 17.76 -14.80
CA GLY A 110 15.22 18.70 -15.86
C GLY A 110 14.77 18.07 -17.18
N LYS A 111 14.76 16.73 -17.32
CA LYS A 111 14.27 16.01 -18.51
C LYS A 111 12.81 15.63 -18.34
N ASP A 112 12.02 15.79 -19.39
CA ASP A 112 10.60 15.43 -19.38
C ASP A 112 10.40 13.93 -19.05
N ALA A 113 9.68 13.68 -17.96
CA ALA A 113 9.28 12.37 -17.49
C ALA A 113 7.75 12.20 -17.50
N SER A 114 7.04 13.13 -18.14
CA SER A 114 5.59 13.06 -18.25
C SER A 114 5.15 11.82 -19.03
N GLY A 115 4.03 11.25 -18.62
CA GLY A 115 3.47 10.09 -19.31
C GLY A 115 2.49 9.33 -18.45
N THR A 116 2.01 8.23 -19.00
CA THR A 116 1.19 7.23 -18.32
C THR A 116 2.07 6.06 -17.95
N TYR A 117 1.90 5.55 -16.74
CA TYR A 117 2.65 4.43 -16.20
C TYR A 117 1.67 3.36 -15.69
N ASN A 118 1.97 2.10 -15.97
CA ASN A 118 1.36 0.96 -15.29
C ASN A 118 2.09 0.74 -13.98
N ALA A 119 1.38 0.73 -12.88
CA ALA A 119 1.95 0.69 -11.55
C ALA A 119 1.31 -0.39 -10.67
N GLY A 120 2.02 -0.80 -9.65
CA GLY A 120 1.51 -1.71 -8.64
C GLY A 120 2.31 -1.64 -7.35
N SER A 121 1.65 -1.94 -6.25
CA SER A 121 2.24 -1.94 -4.92
C SER A 121 1.84 -3.17 -4.12
N VAL A 122 2.67 -3.55 -3.17
CA VAL A 122 2.32 -4.48 -2.11
C VAL A 122 2.31 -3.72 -0.80
N TRP A 123 1.17 -3.75 -0.13
CA TRP A 123 0.94 -3.15 1.18
C TRP A 123 0.87 -4.24 2.23
N LYS A 124 1.47 -4.02 3.38
CA LYS A 124 1.43 -4.90 4.53
C LYS A 124 0.98 -4.14 5.76
N GLN A 125 0.11 -4.76 6.55
CA GLN A 125 -0.31 -4.20 7.83
C GLN A 125 0.62 -4.68 8.95
N GLU A 126 1.27 -3.75 9.62
CA GLU A 126 2.08 -4.01 10.80
C GLU A 126 1.64 -3.12 11.95
N LYS A 127 1.36 -3.72 13.11
CA LYS A 127 0.93 -2.98 14.32
C LYS A 127 -0.26 -2.04 14.07
N GLY A 128 -1.17 -2.44 13.16
CA GLY A 128 -2.36 -1.67 12.81
C GLY A 128 -2.16 -0.59 11.74
N ALA A 129 -0.93 -0.38 11.24
CA ALA A 129 -0.64 0.56 10.17
C ALA A 129 -0.34 -0.16 8.85
N TRP A 130 -0.93 0.33 7.76
CA TRP A 130 -0.60 -0.12 6.41
C TRP A 130 0.62 0.61 5.87
N MET A 131 1.63 -0.15 5.43
CA MET A 131 2.88 0.34 4.89
C MET A 131 3.14 -0.30 3.53
N ALA A 132 3.57 0.48 2.53
CA ALA A 132 4.04 -0.06 1.26
C ALA A 132 5.39 -0.76 1.47
N ILE A 133 5.48 -2.04 1.12
CA ILE A 133 6.71 -2.82 1.20
C ILE A 133 7.35 -3.03 -0.17
N PHE A 134 6.57 -2.87 -1.24
CA PHE A 134 7.03 -2.97 -2.62
C PHE A 134 6.25 -2.02 -3.52
N HIS A 135 6.93 -1.45 -4.52
CA HIS A 135 6.31 -0.68 -5.60
C HIS A 135 7.03 -0.91 -6.93
N THR A 136 6.28 -0.83 -7.99
CA THR A 136 6.79 -0.80 -9.36
C THR A 136 5.97 0.15 -10.20
N ASN A 137 6.60 0.81 -11.16
CA ASN A 137 5.92 1.46 -12.26
C ASN A 137 6.75 1.35 -13.54
N VAL A 138 6.07 1.19 -14.66
CA VAL A 138 6.67 1.09 -15.98
C VAL A 138 5.91 2.02 -16.92
N LYS A 139 6.63 2.84 -17.69
CA LYS A 139 6.00 3.73 -18.65
C LYS A 139 5.21 2.89 -19.66
N ALA A 140 3.93 3.23 -19.84
CA ALA A 140 3.08 2.56 -20.81
C ALA A 140 3.55 2.92 -22.23
N GLU A 141 3.66 1.94 -23.09
CA GLU A 141 3.87 2.18 -24.52
C GLU A 141 2.60 2.82 -25.12
N LYS A 142 2.80 3.70 -26.08
CA LYS A 142 1.70 4.37 -26.81
C LYS A 142 1.10 3.45 -27.84
#